data_f928f262442dba8a5bfbac69365d180b
#
_entry.id   f928f262442dba8a5bfbac69365d180b
#
_cell.length_a   1.000
_cell.length_b   1.000
_cell.length_c   1.000
_cell.angle_alpha   90.00
_cell.angle_beta   90.00
_cell.angle_gamma   90.00
#
_symmetry.space_group_name_H-M   'P 1'
#
loop_
_entity.id
_entity.type
_entity.pdbx_description
1 polymer ?
#
loop_
_entity_poly.entity_id
_entity_poly.type
_entity_poly.pdbx_seq_one_letter_code
_entity_poly.pdbx_strand_id
1 'polypeptide(L)'
;MWLVTGQLAYGQIVTSDLELKLVPNVGAAWQTVALENSYSDAIVVCTYNLPSDTAPPAVTRIQNINTNSFQLRIQQFENSNVVTASDVHCVIADEGAHDSGGLKYEARKVLSDGTSGLAVPGGWNAANTENVTTAITQTYSDPHVVGQVMSFNDVNASVFWNFDCDNRGNGAFFSGQADGICVGKHIGQINGTRAAEWLGYIVVEEGAGTVNDITFAANVGPDTGAGVGNNPPFVYNVTGDFDVGIVTQAGEDGGQGGWTVLYGADPLPSGQILWATDEETVAGDTSRTHTTENIGFWVFDNNQTAKLDAAKSVSMFSGNASQYSIPGSDVIYTIKAENAGSGPVDNNSIFLVDDLPPEVEFYNGDIDDSGPLSGVIDFDVGTTGLTFSEATDLGFSNGATAPTNFAAYNYTPAAGCDPAVTYVCFAPKGAMSEGTITSSTFAVSFRARIK
;
A
#
# COMPACT_ATOMS: atom_id res chain seq x y z
N MET A 1 -0.35 -23.20 -22.72
CA MET A 1 -0.25 -22.94 -21.27
C MET A 1 0.00 -21.44 -21.14
N TRP A 2 -1.03 -20.65 -20.93
CA TRP A 2 -0.94 -19.19 -20.79
C TRP A 2 -0.68 -18.89 -19.32
N LEU A 3 0.46 -18.31 -19.04
CA LEU A 3 0.76 -17.77 -17.72
C LEU A 3 -0.01 -16.45 -17.60
N VAL A 4 -1.10 -16.43 -16.87
CA VAL A 4 -1.75 -15.19 -16.42
C VAL A 4 -0.90 -14.72 -15.24
N THR A 5 -0.01 -13.77 -15.50
CA THR A 5 0.61 -12.98 -14.44
C THR A 5 -0.45 -12.01 -13.94
N GLY A 6 -1.26 -12.45 -12.97
CA GLY A 6 -2.06 -11.52 -12.18
C GLY A 6 -1.11 -10.60 -11.44
N GLN A 7 -1.16 -9.29 -11.68
CA GLN A 7 -0.54 -8.32 -10.78
C GLN A 7 -1.16 -8.55 -9.40
N LEU A 8 -0.32 -8.76 -8.40
CA LEU A 8 -0.74 -8.85 -7.02
C LEU A 8 -1.12 -7.46 -6.52
N ALA A 9 -2.10 -7.39 -5.62
CA ALA A 9 -2.39 -6.16 -4.90
C ALA A 9 -1.11 -5.71 -4.18
N TYR A 10 -0.80 -4.43 -4.32
CA TYR A 10 0.40 -3.82 -3.77
C TYR A 10 0.04 -3.07 -2.49
N GLY A 11 0.73 -3.36 -1.40
CA GLY A 11 0.46 -2.77 -0.10
C GLY A 11 1.66 -2.04 0.47
N GLN A 12 1.43 -0.94 1.17
CA GLN A 12 2.45 -0.17 1.87
C GLN A 12 1.96 0.23 3.26
N ILE A 13 2.74 -0.11 4.27
CA ILE A 13 2.52 0.32 5.64
C ILE A 13 3.02 1.76 5.80
N VAL A 14 2.13 2.66 6.17
CA VAL A 14 2.47 4.05 6.54
C VAL A 14 2.84 4.13 8.01
N THR A 15 2.00 3.51 8.87
CA THR A 15 2.23 3.33 10.30
C THR A 15 1.68 1.97 10.72
N SER A 16 1.83 1.59 11.99
CA SER A 16 1.15 0.38 12.53
C SER A 16 -0.37 0.42 12.38
N ASP A 17 -0.95 1.60 12.23
CA ASP A 17 -2.39 1.85 12.23
C ASP A 17 -2.92 2.33 10.88
N LEU A 18 -2.06 2.44 9.86
CA LEU A 18 -2.40 2.95 8.54
C LEU A 18 -1.65 2.21 7.44
N GLU A 19 -2.38 1.75 6.45
CA GLU A 19 -1.86 1.02 5.29
C GLU A 19 -2.52 1.50 3.99
N LEU A 20 -1.75 1.51 2.93
CA LEU A 20 -2.20 1.83 1.57
C LEU A 20 -2.30 0.54 0.74
N LYS A 21 -3.28 0.47 -0.15
CA LYS A 21 -3.37 -0.60 -1.15
C LYS A 21 -3.70 -0.02 -2.53
N LEU A 22 -2.92 -0.40 -3.52
CA LEU A 22 -3.31 -0.32 -4.92
C LEU A 22 -3.73 -1.72 -5.37
N VAL A 23 -5.02 -1.90 -5.63
CA VAL A 23 -5.59 -3.20 -6.04
C VAL A 23 -5.82 -3.16 -7.55
N PRO A 24 -5.00 -3.85 -8.35
CA PRO A 24 -5.08 -3.76 -9.79
C PRO A 24 -6.23 -4.59 -10.36
N ASN A 25 -6.77 -4.11 -11.48
CA ASN A 25 -7.73 -4.84 -12.32
C ASN A 25 -8.96 -5.38 -11.55
N VAL A 26 -9.52 -4.56 -10.67
CA VAL A 26 -10.75 -4.90 -9.94
C VAL A 26 -11.93 -4.87 -10.90
N GLY A 27 -12.71 -5.95 -10.93
CA GLY A 27 -13.90 -6.11 -11.76
C GLY A 27 -15.15 -6.38 -10.92
N ALA A 28 -16.17 -7.00 -11.55
CA ALA A 28 -17.43 -7.33 -10.90
C ALA A 28 -17.36 -8.52 -9.94
N ALA A 29 -16.30 -9.33 -10.02
CA ALA A 29 -16.09 -10.45 -9.09
C ALA A 29 -15.43 -9.96 -7.80
N TRP A 30 -15.83 -10.56 -6.67
CA TRP A 30 -15.18 -10.31 -5.40
C TRP A 30 -13.73 -10.76 -5.42
N GLN A 31 -12.82 -9.86 -5.05
CA GLN A 31 -11.41 -10.13 -4.80
C GLN A 31 -11.14 -10.03 -3.32
N THR A 32 -10.35 -10.95 -2.77
CA THR A 32 -9.85 -10.83 -1.39
C THR A 32 -8.54 -10.06 -1.42
N VAL A 33 -8.51 -8.96 -0.67
CA VAL A 33 -7.34 -8.11 -0.48
C VAL A 33 -6.74 -8.45 0.88
N ALA A 34 -5.51 -8.95 0.89
CA ALA A 34 -4.75 -9.19 2.11
C ALA A 34 -4.17 -7.87 2.62
N LEU A 35 -4.11 -7.73 3.94
CA LEU A 35 -3.51 -6.60 4.64
C LEU A 35 -2.14 -7.01 5.20
N GLU A 36 -1.21 -6.08 5.22
CA GLU A 36 0.12 -6.27 5.80
C GLU A 36 0.06 -6.08 7.33
N ASN A 37 -0.77 -5.13 7.79
CA ASN A 37 -1.06 -4.94 9.20
C ASN A 37 -2.19 -5.86 9.71
N SER A 38 -2.25 -6.03 11.01
CA SER A 38 -3.40 -6.64 11.69
C SER A 38 -4.17 -5.58 12.45
N TYR A 39 -5.39 -5.32 12.03
CA TYR A 39 -6.25 -4.29 12.60
C TYR A 39 -7.19 -4.84 13.67
N SER A 40 -7.43 -4.07 14.71
CA SER A 40 -8.47 -4.39 15.70
C SER A 40 -9.85 -4.20 15.12
N ASP A 41 -10.04 -3.13 14.38
CA ASP A 41 -11.27 -2.80 13.64
C ASP A 41 -10.94 -1.93 12.43
N ALA A 42 -10.76 -2.55 11.28
CA ALA A 42 -10.32 -1.87 10.06
C ALA A 42 -11.42 -0.96 9.47
N ILE A 43 -11.07 0.30 9.26
CA ILE A 43 -11.84 1.26 8.45
C ILE A 43 -11.20 1.30 7.06
N VAL A 44 -11.95 0.90 6.07
CA VAL A 44 -11.49 0.75 4.68
C VAL A 44 -12.16 1.78 3.79
N VAL A 45 -11.38 2.65 3.16
CA VAL A 45 -11.87 3.65 2.21
C VAL A 45 -11.17 3.44 0.88
N CYS A 46 -11.95 3.24 -0.18
CA CYS A 46 -11.44 2.93 -1.52
C CYS A 46 -12.04 3.83 -2.58
N THR A 47 -11.24 4.28 -3.53
CA THR A 47 -11.66 5.02 -4.70
C THR A 47 -11.37 4.24 -5.98
N TYR A 48 -12.37 4.11 -6.84
CA TYR A 48 -12.27 3.51 -8.16
C TYR A 48 -11.57 4.47 -9.13
N ASN A 49 -10.66 3.95 -9.93
CA ASN A 49 -10.08 4.68 -11.04
C ASN A 49 -10.91 4.42 -12.31
N LEU A 50 -11.70 5.41 -12.74
CA LEU A 50 -12.47 5.34 -13.99
C LEU A 50 -11.54 5.50 -15.19
N PRO A 51 -11.36 4.48 -16.03
CA PRO A 51 -10.33 4.52 -17.07
C PRO A 51 -10.66 5.47 -18.25
N SER A 52 -11.93 5.76 -18.48
CA SER A 52 -12.39 6.67 -19.54
C SER A 52 -13.86 7.03 -19.38
N ASP A 53 -14.34 8.05 -20.12
CA ASP A 53 -15.73 8.47 -20.19
C ASP A 53 -16.68 7.41 -20.78
N THR A 54 -16.15 6.48 -21.58
CA THR A 54 -16.91 5.37 -22.17
C THR A 54 -17.08 4.18 -21.24
N ALA A 55 -16.33 4.11 -20.15
CA ALA A 55 -16.53 3.10 -19.12
C ALA A 55 -17.86 3.35 -18.38
N PRO A 56 -18.66 2.31 -18.10
CA PRO A 56 -19.94 2.49 -17.38
C PRO A 56 -19.68 3.02 -15.96
N PRO A 57 -20.63 3.81 -15.40
CA PRO A 57 -20.52 4.29 -14.03
C PRO A 57 -20.43 3.12 -13.05
N ALA A 58 -19.51 3.20 -12.10
CA ALA A 58 -19.30 2.15 -11.15
C ALA A 58 -18.84 2.69 -9.79
N VAL A 59 -19.14 1.93 -8.75
CA VAL A 59 -18.77 2.22 -7.37
C VAL A 59 -18.03 1.05 -6.76
N THR A 60 -17.15 1.32 -5.82
CA THR A 60 -16.51 0.29 -4.99
C THR A 60 -17.51 -0.33 -4.03
N ARG A 61 -17.43 -1.65 -3.85
CA ARG A 61 -18.20 -2.39 -2.85
C ARG A 61 -17.25 -3.20 -1.99
N ILE A 62 -17.49 -3.13 -0.70
CA ILE A 62 -16.65 -3.78 0.32
C ILE A 62 -17.51 -4.70 1.18
N GLN A 63 -16.95 -5.85 1.57
CA GLN A 63 -17.55 -6.77 2.53
C GLN A 63 -16.47 -7.60 3.24
N ASN A 64 -16.88 -8.38 4.22
CA ASN A 64 -16.02 -9.36 4.91
C ASN A 64 -14.70 -8.75 5.40
N ILE A 65 -14.79 -7.57 6.02
CA ILE A 65 -13.64 -6.92 6.65
C ILE A 65 -13.25 -7.73 7.87
N ASN A 66 -11.99 -8.16 7.92
CA ASN A 66 -11.40 -8.93 8.99
C ASN A 66 -10.12 -8.23 9.47
N THR A 67 -9.48 -8.80 10.47
CA THR A 67 -8.24 -8.24 11.05
C THR A 67 -7.09 -8.09 10.05
N ASN A 68 -7.05 -8.91 8.98
CA ASN A 68 -5.95 -8.98 8.01
C ASN A 68 -6.40 -9.11 6.56
N SER A 69 -7.67 -8.87 6.26
CA SER A 69 -8.19 -8.90 4.89
C SER A 69 -9.57 -8.28 4.77
N PHE A 70 -9.94 -7.89 3.56
CA PHE A 70 -11.31 -7.53 3.18
C PHE A 70 -11.60 -8.03 1.77
N GLN A 71 -12.86 -7.98 1.36
CA GLN A 71 -13.26 -8.26 -0.02
C GLN A 71 -13.70 -6.99 -0.73
N LEU A 72 -13.25 -6.84 -1.98
CA LEU A 72 -13.48 -5.69 -2.83
C LEU A 72 -13.99 -6.12 -4.20
N ARG A 73 -14.89 -5.36 -4.77
CA ARG A 73 -15.29 -5.38 -6.18
C ARG A 73 -15.77 -4.01 -6.63
N ILE A 74 -16.00 -3.84 -7.93
CA ILE A 74 -16.75 -2.71 -8.46
C ILE A 74 -18.11 -3.17 -8.98
N GLN A 75 -19.09 -2.29 -8.92
CA GLN A 75 -20.48 -2.59 -9.26
C GLN A 75 -21.18 -1.33 -9.80
N GLN A 76 -22.11 -1.50 -10.74
CA GLN A 76 -23.07 -0.46 -11.03
C GLN A 76 -24.12 -0.35 -9.92
N PHE A 77 -24.88 0.75 -9.89
CA PHE A 77 -25.84 1.03 -8.83
C PHE A 77 -26.89 -0.08 -8.64
N GLU A 78 -27.46 -0.61 -9.70
CA GLU A 78 -28.53 -1.62 -9.66
C GLU A 78 -27.96 -3.06 -9.81
N ASN A 79 -26.94 -3.41 -9.02
CA ASN A 79 -26.35 -4.74 -8.98
C ASN A 79 -25.98 -5.33 -10.35
N SER A 80 -25.66 -4.51 -11.31
CA SER A 80 -25.19 -4.93 -12.61
C SER A 80 -23.72 -5.34 -12.55
N ASN A 81 -23.37 -6.37 -13.34
CA ASN A 81 -21.98 -6.82 -13.51
C ASN A 81 -21.32 -6.22 -14.78
N VAL A 82 -21.98 -5.29 -15.45
CA VAL A 82 -21.40 -4.59 -16.60
C VAL A 82 -20.52 -3.45 -16.11
N VAL A 83 -19.26 -3.76 -15.86
CA VAL A 83 -18.26 -2.80 -15.38
C VAL A 83 -16.98 -2.96 -16.20
N THR A 84 -16.20 -1.90 -16.30
CA THR A 84 -14.84 -1.95 -16.84
C THR A 84 -13.88 -2.16 -15.67
N ALA A 85 -13.13 -3.27 -15.69
CA ALA A 85 -12.14 -3.53 -14.66
C ALA A 85 -11.04 -2.46 -14.71
N SER A 86 -10.63 -1.99 -13.53
CA SER A 86 -9.58 -1.00 -13.38
C SER A 86 -8.98 -1.05 -11.98
N ASP A 87 -7.98 -0.24 -11.74
CA ASP A 87 -7.31 -0.18 -10.45
C ASP A 87 -8.19 0.54 -9.42
N VAL A 88 -8.06 0.12 -8.16
CA VAL A 88 -8.75 0.72 -7.02
C VAL A 88 -7.69 1.07 -5.98
N HIS A 89 -7.69 2.33 -5.57
CA HIS A 89 -6.84 2.86 -4.52
C HIS A 89 -7.57 2.77 -3.19
N CYS A 90 -6.93 2.24 -2.16
CA CYS A 90 -7.52 2.11 -0.83
C CYS A 90 -6.58 2.63 0.25
N VAL A 91 -7.16 3.23 1.27
CA VAL A 91 -6.54 3.54 2.56
C VAL A 91 -7.25 2.72 3.62
N ILE A 92 -6.49 2.03 4.45
CA ILE A 92 -6.97 1.22 5.55
C ILE A 92 -6.38 1.76 6.85
N ALA A 93 -7.27 2.11 7.81
CA ALA A 93 -6.88 2.62 9.12
C ALA A 93 -7.50 1.80 10.23
N ASP A 94 -6.81 1.65 11.37
CA ASP A 94 -7.46 1.10 12.57
C ASP A 94 -8.44 2.12 13.14
N GLU A 95 -9.58 1.66 13.67
CA GLU A 95 -10.55 2.56 14.30
C GLU A 95 -9.91 3.27 15.49
N GLY A 96 -9.97 4.58 15.51
CA GLY A 96 -9.38 5.38 16.57
C GLY A 96 -8.88 6.74 16.11
N ALA A 97 -8.29 7.45 17.07
CA ALA A 97 -7.64 8.73 16.89
C ALA A 97 -6.13 8.56 16.81
N HIS A 98 -5.52 9.04 15.75
CA HIS A 98 -4.11 8.84 15.44
C HIS A 98 -3.42 10.18 15.13
N ASP A 99 -2.18 10.33 15.62
CA ASP A 99 -1.32 11.48 15.37
C ASP A 99 0.14 11.01 15.36
N SER A 100 0.73 10.91 14.19
CA SER A 100 2.08 10.42 13.98
C SER A 100 2.81 11.30 12.98
N GLY A 101 3.89 11.98 13.41
CA GLY A 101 4.77 12.73 12.50
C GLY A 101 4.09 13.87 11.74
N GLY A 102 3.00 14.43 12.27
CA GLY A 102 2.20 15.46 11.61
C GLY A 102 1.08 14.91 10.73
N LEU A 103 0.99 13.59 10.58
CA LEU A 103 -0.15 12.92 9.99
C LEU A 103 -1.19 12.68 11.08
N LYS A 104 -2.25 13.50 11.07
CA LYS A 104 -3.30 13.50 12.09
C LYS A 104 -4.64 13.14 11.47
N TYR A 105 -5.21 12.06 11.95
CA TYR A 105 -6.50 11.56 11.46
C TYR A 105 -7.28 10.81 12.54
N GLU A 106 -8.56 10.62 12.32
CA GLU A 106 -9.43 9.82 13.18
C GLU A 106 -10.35 8.96 12.32
N ALA A 107 -10.19 7.64 12.40
CA ALA A 107 -10.95 6.66 11.64
C ALA A 107 -12.13 6.14 12.48
N ARG A 108 -13.33 6.16 11.94
CA ARG A 108 -14.58 5.78 12.63
C ARG A 108 -15.53 5.09 11.66
N LYS A 109 -16.56 4.47 12.20
CA LYS A 109 -17.71 3.96 11.45
C LYS A 109 -19.01 4.22 12.17
N VAL A 110 -20.08 4.32 11.40
CA VAL A 110 -21.45 4.45 11.90
C VAL A 110 -22.38 3.59 11.07
N LEU A 111 -23.35 2.94 11.73
CA LEU A 111 -24.42 2.24 11.00
C LEU A 111 -25.49 3.25 10.61
N SER A 112 -25.75 3.41 9.32
CA SER A 112 -26.77 4.34 8.82
C SER A 112 -27.90 3.59 8.12
N ASP A 113 -29.13 3.81 8.56
CA ASP A 113 -30.36 3.35 7.88
C ASP A 113 -30.95 4.42 6.96
N GLY A 114 -30.46 5.66 7.05
CA GLY A 114 -30.83 6.77 6.17
C GLY A 114 -30.40 6.49 4.71
N THR A 115 -31.14 7.05 3.79
CA THR A 115 -30.82 7.08 2.35
C THR A 115 -31.20 8.45 1.80
N SER A 116 -30.25 9.12 1.15
CA SER A 116 -30.44 10.39 0.48
C SER A 116 -30.55 10.23 -1.04
N GLY A 117 -31.07 11.22 -1.74
CA GLY A 117 -31.16 11.23 -3.19
C GLY A 117 -32.35 12.05 -3.71
N LEU A 118 -32.36 12.40 -4.99
CA LEU A 118 -33.36 13.28 -5.61
C LEU A 118 -34.79 12.74 -5.46
N ALA A 119 -35.00 11.46 -5.71
CA ALA A 119 -36.30 10.81 -5.68
C ALA A 119 -36.58 10.02 -4.38
N VAL A 120 -35.74 10.17 -3.39
CA VAL A 120 -35.86 9.48 -2.09
C VAL A 120 -36.86 10.25 -1.20
N PRO A 121 -37.68 9.59 -0.36
CA PRO A 121 -38.47 10.27 0.65
C PRO A 121 -37.59 11.12 1.59
N GLY A 122 -37.90 12.41 1.66
CA GLY A 122 -37.06 13.38 2.39
C GLY A 122 -35.91 13.97 1.56
N GLY A 123 -35.60 13.42 0.39
CA GLY A 123 -34.58 13.96 -0.51
C GLY A 123 -33.20 14.03 0.12
N TRP A 124 -32.55 15.15 -0.03
CA TRP A 124 -31.23 15.46 0.52
C TRP A 124 -31.29 16.05 1.95
N ASN A 125 -32.22 15.61 2.76
CA ASN A 125 -32.37 16.13 4.12
C ASN A 125 -31.30 15.53 5.06
N ALA A 126 -30.78 16.36 5.95
CA ALA A 126 -29.86 15.93 7.01
C ALA A 126 -30.46 14.82 7.90
N ALA A 127 -31.78 14.72 8.01
CA ALA A 127 -32.44 13.61 8.72
C ALA A 127 -32.23 12.23 8.07
N ASN A 128 -31.75 12.17 6.84
CA ASN A 128 -31.34 10.92 6.16
C ASN A 128 -29.84 10.62 6.31
N THR A 129 -29.15 11.30 7.20
CA THR A 129 -27.70 11.18 7.44
C THR A 129 -27.40 11.10 8.93
N GLU A 130 -26.15 10.84 9.25
CA GLU A 130 -25.66 10.72 10.62
C GLU A 130 -24.79 11.94 10.99
N ASN A 131 -25.14 12.67 12.03
CA ASN A 131 -24.26 13.67 12.61
C ASN A 131 -23.21 12.95 13.51
N VAL A 132 -21.98 12.94 13.07
CA VAL A 132 -20.88 12.22 13.74
C VAL A 132 -19.93 13.13 14.51
N THR A 133 -20.24 14.42 14.62
CA THR A 133 -19.39 15.43 15.27
C THR A 133 -18.94 15.01 16.68
N THR A 134 -19.86 14.46 17.47
CA THR A 134 -19.57 14.04 18.86
C THR A 134 -18.76 12.75 18.95
N ALA A 135 -18.62 12.01 17.88
CA ALA A 135 -17.80 10.80 17.83
C ALA A 135 -16.31 11.13 17.61
N ILE A 136 -16.01 12.35 17.14
CA ILE A 136 -14.65 12.81 16.91
C ILE A 136 -14.06 13.34 18.22
N THR A 137 -12.92 12.79 18.60
CA THR A 137 -12.27 13.05 19.88
C THR A 137 -11.06 13.98 19.78
N GLN A 138 -10.46 14.08 18.61
CA GLN A 138 -9.36 15.01 18.34
C GLN A 138 -9.88 16.41 17.96
N THR A 139 -9.08 17.42 18.22
CA THR A 139 -9.33 18.78 17.76
C THR A 139 -8.56 19.03 16.46
N TYR A 140 -9.24 19.46 15.42
CA TYR A 140 -8.68 19.78 14.12
C TYR A 140 -8.71 21.27 13.87
N SER A 141 -7.79 21.76 13.05
CA SER A 141 -7.79 23.16 12.57
C SER A 141 -8.60 23.31 11.30
N ASP A 142 -8.30 22.49 10.32
CA ASP A 142 -8.94 22.44 9.01
C ASP A 142 -9.17 20.97 8.62
N PRO A 143 -10.24 20.31 9.16
CA PRO A 143 -10.48 18.90 8.87
C PRO A 143 -11.24 18.73 7.56
N HIS A 144 -11.01 17.61 6.88
CA HIS A 144 -11.90 17.08 5.86
C HIS A 144 -12.21 15.62 6.10
N VAL A 145 -13.15 15.06 5.36
CA VAL A 145 -13.60 13.69 5.53
C VAL A 145 -13.46 12.92 4.22
N VAL A 146 -12.85 11.75 4.30
CA VAL A 146 -12.90 10.73 3.26
C VAL A 146 -13.67 9.52 3.78
N GLY A 147 -14.45 8.85 2.92
CA GLY A 147 -15.30 7.77 3.42
C GLY A 147 -15.83 6.82 2.35
N GLN A 148 -16.42 5.74 2.84
CA GLN A 148 -16.88 4.60 2.03
C GLN A 148 -18.09 3.94 2.68
N VAL A 149 -19.04 3.45 1.85
CA VAL A 149 -20.00 2.43 2.29
C VAL A 149 -19.24 1.11 2.38
N MET A 150 -18.91 0.66 3.60
CA MET A 150 -17.99 -0.46 3.82
C MET A 150 -18.68 -1.75 4.30
N SER A 151 -19.94 -1.94 3.92
CA SER A 151 -20.68 -3.20 4.07
C SER A 151 -21.48 -3.52 2.82
N PHE A 152 -22.02 -4.73 2.75
CA PHE A 152 -22.80 -5.21 1.61
C PHE A 152 -24.12 -5.84 2.12
N ASN A 153 -24.91 -5.04 2.85
CA ASN A 153 -26.21 -5.45 3.38
C ASN A 153 -27.32 -5.27 2.33
N ASP A 154 -27.11 -4.39 1.35
CA ASP A 154 -27.97 -4.23 0.20
C ASP A 154 -27.25 -4.68 -1.08
N VAL A 155 -27.92 -5.46 -1.92
CA VAL A 155 -27.37 -5.92 -3.21
C VAL A 155 -27.21 -4.77 -4.20
N ASN A 156 -28.03 -3.73 -4.09
CA ASN A 156 -27.93 -2.53 -4.86
C ASN A 156 -27.02 -1.52 -4.16
N ALA A 157 -26.24 -0.78 -4.94
CA ALA A 157 -25.26 0.12 -4.39
C ALA A 157 -25.89 1.41 -3.84
N SER A 158 -25.19 2.00 -2.91
CA SER A 158 -25.26 3.40 -2.52
C SER A 158 -23.83 3.91 -2.36
N VAL A 159 -23.63 5.21 -2.45
CA VAL A 159 -22.34 5.86 -2.29
C VAL A 159 -22.30 6.71 -1.04
N PHE A 160 -21.12 6.78 -0.45
CA PHE A 160 -20.85 7.64 0.69
C PHE A 160 -20.77 9.10 0.25
N TRP A 161 -21.23 10.00 1.10
CA TRP A 161 -21.03 11.44 0.99
C TRP A 161 -20.91 12.07 2.38
N ASN A 162 -20.31 13.22 2.45
CA ASN A 162 -20.13 13.98 3.68
C ASN A 162 -20.38 15.47 3.40
N PHE A 163 -20.76 16.21 4.43
CA PHE A 163 -21.05 17.63 4.32
C PHE A 163 -21.08 18.29 5.69
N ASP A 164 -20.98 19.61 5.72
CA ASP A 164 -21.31 20.42 6.87
C ASP A 164 -22.79 20.27 7.20
N CYS A 165 -23.13 19.82 8.40
CA CYS A 165 -24.50 19.51 8.79
C CYS A 165 -25.48 20.66 8.55
N ASP A 166 -25.02 21.90 8.57
CA ASP A 166 -25.81 23.10 8.34
C ASP A 166 -25.83 23.55 6.87
N ASN A 167 -24.91 23.04 6.05
CA ASN A 167 -24.79 23.41 4.65
C ASN A 167 -24.41 22.23 3.74
N ARG A 168 -25.39 21.61 3.13
CA ARG A 168 -25.24 20.43 2.26
C ARG A 168 -24.25 20.61 1.11
N GLY A 169 -24.21 21.79 0.48
CA GLY A 169 -23.31 22.09 -0.63
C GLY A 169 -21.86 22.35 -0.19
N ASN A 170 -21.54 22.18 1.08
CA ASN A 170 -20.22 22.47 1.60
C ASN A 170 -19.69 21.27 2.36
N GLY A 171 -18.62 20.68 1.86
CA GLY A 171 -17.89 19.62 2.53
C GLY A 171 -16.54 20.05 3.09
N ALA A 172 -16.22 21.34 3.02
CA ALA A 172 -15.12 21.90 3.77
C ALA A 172 -15.58 22.17 5.19
N PHE A 173 -15.03 21.44 6.14
CA PHE A 173 -15.30 21.63 7.55
C PHE A 173 -14.38 22.71 8.09
N PHE A 174 -14.97 23.84 8.49
CA PHE A 174 -14.21 25.02 8.87
C PHE A 174 -13.61 24.96 10.26
N SER A 175 -12.64 25.81 10.45
CA SER A 175 -11.87 26.00 11.67
C SER A 175 -12.70 25.83 12.92
N GLY A 176 -12.46 24.75 13.66
CA GLY A 176 -12.94 24.58 15.01
C GLY A 176 -14.11 23.62 15.24
N GLN A 177 -14.52 22.79 14.29
CA GLN A 177 -15.60 21.80 14.44
C GLN A 177 -16.97 22.43 14.86
N ALA A 178 -17.15 23.73 14.63
CA ALA A 178 -18.35 24.44 15.09
C ALA A 178 -19.60 24.03 14.33
N ASP A 179 -19.45 23.62 13.07
CA ASP A 179 -20.56 23.49 12.13
C ASP A 179 -21.07 22.05 11.98
N GLY A 180 -20.34 21.08 12.51
CA GLY A 180 -20.76 19.68 12.56
C GLY A 180 -20.39 18.87 11.31
N ILE A 181 -20.02 17.61 11.53
CA ILE A 181 -19.71 16.64 10.48
C ILE A 181 -20.91 15.72 10.30
N CYS A 182 -21.53 15.78 9.11
CA CYS A 182 -22.57 14.85 8.69
C CYS A 182 -22.04 13.89 7.62
N VAL A 183 -22.33 12.60 7.79
CA VAL A 183 -22.02 11.55 6.82
C VAL A 183 -23.29 10.78 6.46
N GLY A 184 -23.37 10.32 5.22
CA GLY A 184 -24.54 9.59 4.76
C GLY A 184 -24.24 8.69 3.58
N LYS A 185 -25.29 8.07 3.07
CA LYS A 185 -25.28 7.37 1.78
C LYS A 185 -26.41 7.86 0.89
N HIS A 186 -26.15 7.95 -0.41
CA HIS A 186 -27.16 8.36 -1.38
C HIS A 186 -27.25 7.39 -2.56
N ILE A 187 -28.30 7.53 -3.35
CA ILE A 187 -28.59 6.70 -4.51
C ILE A 187 -28.91 7.52 -5.77
N GLY A 188 -28.38 8.76 -5.81
CA GLY A 188 -28.55 9.63 -6.96
C GLY A 188 -30.02 9.97 -7.23
N GLN A 189 -30.46 9.73 -8.45
CA GLN A 189 -31.84 9.98 -8.92
C GLN A 189 -32.81 8.81 -8.70
N ILE A 190 -32.28 7.65 -8.24
CA ILE A 190 -33.05 6.41 -8.05
C ILE A 190 -34.11 6.65 -6.95
N ASN A 191 -35.31 6.09 -7.16
CA ASN A 191 -36.37 6.11 -6.16
C ASN A 191 -36.22 4.90 -5.22
N GLY A 192 -36.43 5.11 -3.93
CA GLY A 192 -36.40 4.04 -2.93
C GLY A 192 -35.47 4.33 -1.79
N THR A 193 -35.17 3.27 -1.04
CA THR A 193 -34.24 3.29 0.08
C THR A 193 -33.29 2.11 -0.03
N ARG A 194 -32.20 2.12 0.73
CA ARG A 194 -31.25 1.03 0.89
C ARG A 194 -31.31 0.48 2.31
N ALA A 195 -30.93 -0.78 2.47
CA ALA A 195 -30.72 -1.38 3.77
C ALA A 195 -29.69 -0.57 4.59
N ALA A 196 -29.73 -0.76 5.90
CA ALA A 196 -28.73 -0.18 6.77
C ALA A 196 -27.33 -0.70 6.41
N GLU A 197 -26.40 0.23 6.23
CA GLU A 197 -25.00 -0.06 5.87
C GLU A 197 -24.03 0.59 6.86
N TRP A 198 -22.90 -0.03 7.08
CA TRP A 198 -21.80 0.61 7.79
C TRP A 198 -21.14 1.64 6.88
N LEU A 199 -21.09 2.87 7.35
CA LEU A 199 -20.33 3.96 6.74
C LEU A 199 -18.99 4.06 7.49
N GLY A 200 -17.89 3.74 6.81
CA GLY A 200 -16.55 4.02 7.30
C GLY A 200 -16.13 5.41 6.85
N TYR A 201 -15.55 6.19 7.76
CA TYR A 201 -15.07 7.52 7.46
C TYR A 201 -13.80 7.84 8.24
N ILE A 202 -12.97 8.66 7.63
CA ILE A 202 -11.72 9.13 8.25
C ILE A 202 -11.75 10.66 8.18
N VAL A 203 -11.68 11.29 9.34
CA VAL A 203 -11.47 12.74 9.48
C VAL A 203 -9.97 12.97 9.42
N VAL A 204 -9.51 13.82 8.52
CA VAL A 204 -8.08 14.07 8.28
C VAL A 204 -7.81 15.56 8.45
N GLU A 205 -6.74 15.93 9.17
CA GLU A 205 -6.23 17.31 9.19
C GLU A 205 -5.64 17.66 7.83
N GLU A 206 -6.03 18.81 7.25
CA GLU A 206 -5.45 19.28 6.01
C GLU A 206 -3.96 19.61 6.19
N GLY A 207 -3.19 19.29 5.17
CA GLY A 207 -1.75 19.54 5.17
C GLY A 207 -0.98 18.58 4.30
N ALA A 208 0.33 18.74 4.33
CA ALA A 208 1.27 17.86 3.66
C ALA A 208 2.48 17.63 4.56
N GLY A 209 3.07 16.47 4.45
CA GLY A 209 4.22 16.08 5.28
C GLY A 209 4.81 14.75 4.85
N THR A 210 5.71 14.26 5.69
CA THR A 210 6.35 12.96 5.50
C THR A 210 6.30 12.19 6.82
N VAL A 211 5.86 10.95 6.78
CA VAL A 211 5.84 10.03 7.91
C VAL A 211 6.45 8.70 7.46
N ASN A 212 7.44 8.19 8.19
CA ASN A 212 8.16 6.95 7.84
C ASN A 212 8.65 6.93 6.38
N ASP A 213 9.21 8.04 5.90
CA ASP A 213 9.68 8.26 4.53
C ASP A 213 8.58 8.29 3.45
N ILE A 214 7.31 8.24 3.83
CA ILE A 214 6.15 8.34 2.93
C ILE A 214 5.63 9.77 2.98
N THR A 215 5.63 10.43 1.84
CA THR A 215 5.05 11.77 1.69
C THR A 215 3.53 11.66 1.51
N PHE A 216 2.80 12.59 2.12
CA PHE A 216 1.36 12.66 1.97
C PHE A 216 0.90 14.10 1.73
N ALA A 217 -0.28 14.22 1.14
CA ALA A 217 -1.03 15.47 1.09
C ALA A 217 -2.53 15.20 1.28
N ALA A 218 -3.18 16.06 2.04
CA ALA A 218 -4.59 15.99 2.37
C ALA A 218 -5.21 17.38 2.29
N ASN A 219 -6.32 17.54 1.58
CA ASN A 219 -7.01 18.83 1.45
C ASN A 219 -8.42 18.66 0.85
N VAL A 220 -9.21 19.72 0.95
CA VAL A 220 -10.39 19.91 0.10
C VAL A 220 -10.02 20.86 -1.03
N GLY A 221 -10.19 20.40 -2.26
CA GLY A 221 -9.92 21.21 -3.44
C GLY A 221 -11.05 22.22 -3.71
N PRO A 222 -10.83 23.19 -4.62
CA PRO A 222 -11.85 24.15 -5.00
C PRO A 222 -13.01 23.49 -5.77
N ASP A 223 -14.21 24.09 -5.70
CA ASP A 223 -15.37 23.70 -6.46
C ASP A 223 -15.20 24.01 -7.97
N THR A 224 -14.53 23.09 -8.67
CA THR A 224 -14.13 23.27 -10.08
C THR A 224 -14.28 22.03 -10.95
N GLY A 225 -14.49 20.87 -10.35
CA GLY A 225 -14.66 19.64 -11.10
C GLY A 225 -16.13 19.33 -11.35
N ALA A 226 -16.42 18.74 -12.48
CA ALA A 226 -17.78 18.45 -12.92
C ALA A 226 -17.94 16.98 -13.33
N GLY A 227 -19.05 16.67 -13.96
CA GLY A 227 -19.42 15.31 -14.32
C GLY A 227 -18.50 14.68 -15.38
N VAL A 228 -18.48 13.36 -15.43
CA VAL A 228 -17.81 12.59 -16.49
C VAL A 228 -18.30 13.01 -17.89
N GLY A 229 -19.54 13.46 -18.03
CA GLY A 229 -20.08 14.02 -19.28
C GLY A 229 -19.60 15.44 -19.62
N ASN A 230 -18.79 16.08 -18.78
CA ASN A 230 -18.31 17.46 -18.93
C ASN A 230 -16.84 17.54 -19.38
N ASN A 231 -16.35 16.55 -20.11
CA ASN A 231 -14.98 16.44 -20.65
C ASN A 231 -13.89 16.38 -19.57
N PRO A 232 -13.85 15.37 -18.67
CA PRO A 232 -12.77 15.14 -17.73
C PRO A 232 -11.43 14.81 -18.46
N PRO A 233 -10.27 14.85 -17.76
CA PRO A 233 -10.14 14.99 -16.32
C PRO A 233 -10.27 16.41 -15.82
N PHE A 234 -10.80 16.56 -14.60
CA PHE A 234 -10.61 17.75 -13.81
C PHE A 234 -9.32 17.60 -12.98
N VAL A 235 -8.63 18.70 -12.71
CA VAL A 235 -7.27 18.66 -12.19
C VAL A 235 -7.13 19.47 -10.92
N TYR A 236 -6.66 18.83 -9.86
CA TYR A 236 -6.06 19.57 -8.74
C TYR A 236 -4.53 19.48 -8.84
N ASN A 237 -3.87 20.63 -8.68
CA ASN A 237 -2.43 20.67 -8.57
C ASN A 237 -2.04 20.46 -7.11
N VAL A 238 -1.14 19.51 -6.87
CA VAL A 238 -0.60 19.15 -5.57
C VAL A 238 0.92 19.23 -5.61
N THR A 239 1.56 19.48 -4.46
CA THR A 239 3.02 19.50 -4.41
C THR A 239 3.50 18.13 -3.98
N GLY A 240 4.25 17.45 -4.84
CA GLY A 240 4.78 16.10 -4.64
C GLY A 240 4.36 15.16 -5.77
N ASP A 241 4.93 13.98 -5.73
CA ASP A 241 4.59 12.85 -6.58
C ASP A 241 3.85 11.84 -5.71
N PHE A 242 2.72 11.34 -6.19
CA PHE A 242 1.86 10.44 -5.42
C PHE A 242 1.43 9.26 -6.27
N ASP A 243 1.35 8.07 -5.66
CA ASP A 243 1.03 6.82 -6.36
C ASP A 243 -0.28 6.20 -5.87
N VAL A 244 -0.67 6.48 -4.63
CA VAL A 244 -1.92 6.00 -4.03
C VAL A 244 -2.71 7.17 -3.49
N GLY A 245 -4.01 7.21 -3.78
CA GLY A 245 -4.86 8.28 -3.30
C GLY A 245 -6.32 7.89 -3.25
N ILE A 246 -7.03 8.43 -2.27
CA ILE A 246 -8.48 8.35 -2.17
C ILE A 246 -9.07 9.73 -2.31
N VAL A 247 -10.21 9.79 -2.97
CA VAL A 247 -10.99 11.00 -3.16
C VAL A 247 -12.44 10.74 -2.77
N THR A 248 -13.08 11.72 -2.13
CA THR A 248 -14.47 11.61 -1.70
C THR A 248 -15.15 12.94 -1.98
N GLN A 249 -16.38 12.89 -2.49
CA GLN A 249 -17.16 14.09 -2.69
C GLN A 249 -17.40 14.80 -1.35
N ALA A 250 -17.12 16.08 -1.32
CA ALA A 250 -17.22 16.93 -0.15
C ALA A 250 -18.35 17.92 -0.32
N GLY A 251 -19.52 17.59 0.19
CA GLY A 251 -20.76 18.27 -0.08
C GLY A 251 -21.52 17.67 -1.26
N GLU A 252 -22.61 18.33 -1.66
CA GLU A 252 -23.46 17.95 -2.80
C GLU A 252 -24.24 19.17 -3.28
N ASP A 253 -23.72 19.83 -4.30
CA ASP A 253 -24.38 20.98 -4.92
C ASP A 253 -25.45 20.54 -5.93
N GLY A 254 -25.15 19.47 -6.66
CA GLY A 254 -26.07 18.87 -7.62
C GLY A 254 -27.28 18.21 -6.97
N GLY A 255 -28.47 18.42 -7.53
CA GLY A 255 -29.68 17.72 -7.07
C GLY A 255 -29.71 16.24 -7.47
N GLN A 256 -28.96 15.86 -8.48
CA GLN A 256 -28.97 14.52 -9.07
C GLN A 256 -28.15 13.52 -8.25
N GLY A 257 -27.10 13.99 -7.59
CA GLY A 257 -26.21 13.20 -6.77
C GLY A 257 -25.11 12.52 -7.57
N GLY A 258 -23.88 12.80 -7.20
CA GLY A 258 -22.70 12.24 -7.83
C GLY A 258 -21.76 11.58 -6.83
N TRP A 259 -20.74 10.96 -7.33
CA TRP A 259 -19.62 10.47 -6.52
C TRP A 259 -18.31 10.68 -7.24
N THR A 260 -17.28 10.92 -6.46
CA THR A 260 -15.96 11.17 -7.02
C THR A 260 -15.26 9.89 -7.42
N VAL A 261 -14.59 9.93 -8.56
CA VAL A 261 -13.71 8.88 -9.06
C VAL A 261 -12.35 9.48 -9.43
N LEU A 262 -11.28 8.75 -9.27
CA LEU A 262 -10.02 9.03 -9.97
C LEU A 262 -10.22 8.79 -11.47
N TYR A 263 -9.47 9.46 -12.34
CA TYR A 263 -9.78 9.43 -13.78
C TYR A 263 -8.54 9.25 -14.67
N GLY A 264 -8.67 8.33 -15.63
CA GLY A 264 -7.67 8.11 -16.68
C GLY A 264 -6.73 6.93 -16.39
N ALA A 265 -5.78 6.69 -17.29
CA ALA A 265 -4.84 5.59 -17.17
C ALA A 265 -3.78 5.82 -16.07
N ASP A 266 -3.47 7.08 -15.80
CA ASP A 266 -2.58 7.53 -14.74
C ASP A 266 -3.30 8.67 -14.00
N PRO A 267 -4.03 8.37 -12.92
CA PRO A 267 -4.85 9.38 -12.24
C PRO A 267 -4.04 10.29 -11.30
N LEU A 268 -2.80 9.94 -10.98
CA LEU A 268 -1.92 10.67 -10.07
C LEU A 268 -0.58 11.00 -10.74
N PRO A 269 -0.58 11.67 -11.93
CA PRO A 269 0.67 12.05 -12.55
C PRO A 269 1.38 13.11 -11.70
N SER A 270 2.71 13.23 -11.88
CA SER A 270 3.53 14.14 -11.09
C SER A 270 2.89 15.51 -10.86
N GLY A 271 2.67 15.85 -9.58
CA GLY A 271 2.10 17.12 -9.16
C GLY A 271 0.60 17.33 -9.41
N GLN A 272 -0.14 16.27 -9.74
CA GLN A 272 -1.57 16.41 -10.09
C GLN A 272 -2.44 15.26 -9.56
N ILE A 273 -3.70 15.56 -9.32
CA ILE A 273 -4.78 14.58 -9.11
C ILE A 273 -5.77 14.77 -10.25
N LEU A 274 -5.98 13.72 -11.04
CA LEU A 274 -6.97 13.68 -12.12
C LEU A 274 -8.23 12.97 -11.63
N TRP A 275 -9.37 13.65 -11.72
CA TRP A 275 -10.62 13.17 -11.17
C TRP A 275 -11.85 13.61 -11.98
N ALA A 276 -13.00 13.05 -11.65
CA ALA A 276 -14.31 13.49 -12.14
C ALA A 276 -15.40 13.12 -11.14
N THR A 277 -16.54 13.78 -11.23
CA THR A 277 -17.79 13.33 -10.58
C THR A 277 -18.52 12.39 -11.52
N ASP A 278 -18.84 11.19 -11.06
CA ASP A 278 -19.63 10.23 -11.80
C ASP A 278 -21.08 10.23 -11.32
N GLU A 279 -22.00 9.80 -12.17
CA GLU A 279 -23.44 9.72 -11.88
C GLU A 279 -24.00 8.37 -12.29
N GLU A 280 -25.06 7.96 -11.61
CA GLU A 280 -25.84 6.79 -12.04
C GLU A 280 -26.61 7.10 -13.35
N THR A 281 -26.79 6.08 -14.17
CA THR A 281 -27.50 6.18 -15.46
C THR A 281 -28.71 5.25 -15.55
N VAL A 282 -29.22 4.83 -14.39
CA VAL A 282 -30.30 3.84 -14.28
C VAL A 282 -31.69 4.53 -14.18
N ALA A 283 -31.74 5.69 -13.53
CA ALA A 283 -32.97 6.46 -13.33
C ALA A 283 -32.76 7.93 -13.72
N GLY A 284 -33.86 8.67 -13.83
CA GLY A 284 -33.79 10.08 -14.21
C GLY A 284 -33.30 10.28 -15.64
N ASP A 285 -32.28 11.08 -15.84
CA ASP A 285 -31.60 11.17 -17.12
C ASP A 285 -30.43 10.17 -17.21
N THR A 286 -29.96 9.95 -18.41
CA THR A 286 -28.82 9.04 -18.67
C THR A 286 -27.52 9.81 -18.95
N SER A 287 -27.52 11.13 -18.74
CA SER A 287 -26.31 11.93 -18.85
C SER A 287 -25.42 11.68 -17.65
N ARG A 288 -24.14 11.94 -17.80
CA ARG A 288 -23.16 11.96 -16.70
C ARG A 288 -22.61 13.39 -16.56
N THR A 289 -23.47 14.37 -16.89
CA THR A 289 -23.12 15.79 -16.73
C THR A 289 -23.58 16.26 -15.36
N HIS A 290 -22.66 16.80 -14.59
CA HIS A 290 -22.91 17.27 -13.24
C HIS A 290 -22.52 18.75 -13.10
N THR A 291 -23.11 19.46 -12.15
CA THR A 291 -22.59 20.76 -11.72
C THR A 291 -21.19 20.63 -11.15
N THR A 292 -20.51 21.75 -10.92
CA THR A 292 -19.21 21.68 -10.27
C THR A 292 -19.37 21.24 -8.82
N GLU A 293 -18.40 20.46 -8.38
CA GLU A 293 -18.29 19.95 -7.02
C GLU A 293 -16.87 20.13 -6.52
N ASN A 294 -16.71 20.11 -5.22
CA ASN A 294 -15.41 19.99 -4.59
C ASN A 294 -15.23 18.60 -3.98
N ILE A 295 -13.98 18.18 -3.85
CA ILE A 295 -13.63 16.89 -3.28
C ILE A 295 -12.59 17.03 -2.19
N GLY A 296 -12.74 16.21 -1.15
CA GLY A 296 -11.68 15.89 -0.22
C GLY A 296 -10.78 14.82 -0.81
N PHE A 297 -9.47 15.00 -0.67
CA PHE A 297 -8.49 14.02 -1.11
C PHE A 297 -7.44 13.73 -0.04
N TRP A 298 -6.95 12.51 -0.04
CA TRP A 298 -5.81 12.09 0.76
C TRP A 298 -4.92 11.21 -0.11
N VAL A 299 -3.75 11.73 -0.47
CA VAL A 299 -2.83 11.11 -1.42
C VAL A 299 -1.48 10.84 -0.77
N PHE A 300 -0.81 9.80 -1.22
CA PHE A 300 0.43 9.31 -0.66
C PHE A 300 1.39 8.96 -1.77
N ASP A 301 2.65 9.33 -1.56
CA ASP A 301 3.78 8.80 -2.29
C ASP A 301 4.03 7.36 -1.85
N ASN A 302 4.14 6.47 -2.82
CA ASN A 302 4.47 5.08 -2.60
C ASN A 302 5.97 4.83 -2.88
N ASN A 303 6.81 5.80 -2.63
CA ASN A 303 8.26 5.73 -2.83
C ASN A 303 8.87 4.62 -1.96
N GLN A 304 8.60 3.39 -2.37
CA GLN A 304 9.23 2.22 -1.77
C GLN A 304 10.69 2.18 -2.20
N THR A 305 11.55 2.61 -1.31
CA THR A 305 13.00 2.48 -1.51
C THR A 305 13.54 1.33 -0.68
N ALA A 306 14.24 0.41 -1.32
CA ALA A 306 15.03 -0.57 -0.61
C ALA A 306 16.21 0.13 0.10
N LYS A 307 16.46 -0.22 1.36
CA LYS A 307 17.61 0.25 2.12
C LYS A 307 18.37 -0.96 2.64
N LEU A 308 19.41 -1.34 1.91
CA LEU A 308 20.22 -2.48 2.27
C LEU A 308 21.37 -2.10 3.21
N ASP A 309 21.47 -2.81 4.32
CA ASP A 309 22.60 -2.79 5.23
C ASP A 309 23.18 -4.20 5.36
N ALA A 310 24.49 -4.31 5.60
CA ALA A 310 25.15 -5.59 5.86
C ALA A 310 26.14 -5.48 7.02
N ALA A 311 26.16 -6.50 7.87
CA ALA A 311 27.08 -6.62 8.99
C ALA A 311 27.79 -7.96 8.93
N LYS A 312 29.12 -7.94 9.09
CA LYS A 312 29.97 -9.14 9.17
C LYS A 312 30.37 -9.40 10.62
N SER A 313 30.24 -10.64 11.04
CA SER A 313 30.70 -11.13 12.32
C SER A 313 31.61 -12.38 12.15
N VAL A 314 32.33 -12.72 13.17
CA VAL A 314 33.22 -13.91 13.20
C VAL A 314 33.03 -14.67 14.50
N SER A 315 32.99 -15.99 14.42
CA SER A 315 33.02 -16.91 15.57
C SER A 315 34.01 -18.01 15.35
N MET A 316 34.47 -18.64 16.44
CA MET A 316 35.32 -19.83 16.35
C MET A 316 34.52 -21.02 15.83
N PHE A 317 35.09 -21.78 14.92
CA PHE A 317 34.50 -23.04 14.50
C PHE A 317 34.49 -24.05 15.67
N SER A 318 33.34 -24.69 15.91
CA SER A 318 33.13 -25.56 17.07
C SER A 318 33.98 -26.83 17.06
N GLY A 319 34.43 -27.27 15.88
CA GLY A 319 35.32 -28.44 15.71
C GLY A 319 36.81 -28.19 16.00
N ASN A 320 37.19 -26.94 16.34
CA ASN A 320 38.57 -26.64 16.69
C ASN A 320 39.04 -27.36 17.98
N ALA A 321 40.29 -27.80 17.99
CA ALA A 321 40.94 -28.31 19.21
C ALA A 321 41.18 -27.22 20.27
N SER A 322 41.15 -25.95 19.89
CA SER A 322 41.35 -24.77 20.73
C SER A 322 40.25 -23.75 20.54
N GLN A 323 39.85 -23.09 21.62
CA GLN A 323 38.89 -21.97 21.58
C GLN A 323 39.55 -20.61 21.28
N TYR A 324 40.85 -20.58 21.02
CA TYR A 324 41.60 -19.36 20.75
C TYR A 324 41.83 -19.17 19.24
N SER A 325 41.80 -17.92 18.81
CA SER A 325 42.10 -17.52 17.43
C SER A 325 43.64 -17.58 17.20
N ILE A 326 44.12 -18.74 16.95
CA ILE A 326 45.58 -19.00 16.72
C ILE A 326 45.77 -19.56 15.31
N PRO A 327 46.97 -19.43 14.71
CA PRO A 327 47.27 -20.05 13.43
C PRO A 327 46.88 -21.52 13.38
N GLY A 328 46.24 -21.94 12.32
CA GLY A 328 45.68 -23.28 12.13
C GLY A 328 44.27 -23.50 12.69
N SER A 329 43.72 -22.57 13.46
CA SER A 329 42.29 -22.61 13.88
C SER A 329 41.36 -22.12 12.78
N ASP A 330 40.16 -22.69 12.73
CA ASP A 330 39.13 -22.31 11.80
C ASP A 330 38.15 -21.36 12.45
N VAL A 331 37.62 -20.42 11.65
CA VAL A 331 36.61 -19.45 12.03
C VAL A 331 35.42 -19.52 11.07
N ILE A 332 34.24 -19.18 11.56
CA ILE A 332 33.05 -18.99 10.77
C ILE A 332 32.81 -17.50 10.65
N TYR A 333 32.81 -16.98 9.42
CA TYR A 333 32.33 -15.66 9.10
C TYR A 333 30.84 -15.75 8.79
N THR A 334 30.06 -14.86 9.38
CA THR A 334 28.62 -14.68 9.07
C THR A 334 28.38 -13.26 8.62
N ILE A 335 27.80 -13.11 7.45
CA ILE A 335 27.37 -11.83 6.90
C ILE A 335 25.85 -11.81 6.95
N LYS A 336 25.29 -10.93 7.77
CA LYS A 336 23.85 -10.68 7.84
C LYS A 336 23.55 -9.46 6.97
N ALA A 337 22.66 -9.63 6.01
CA ALA A 337 22.12 -8.54 5.21
C ALA A 337 20.69 -8.25 5.63
N GLU A 338 20.32 -6.98 5.59
CA GLU A 338 19.03 -6.47 6.04
C GLU A 338 18.52 -5.46 5.03
N ASN A 339 17.24 -5.59 4.65
CA ASN A 339 16.50 -4.51 4.02
C ASN A 339 15.69 -3.80 5.11
N ALA A 340 16.11 -2.59 5.47
CA ALA A 340 15.42 -1.70 6.42
C ALA A 340 14.58 -0.64 5.68
N GLY A 341 14.47 -0.74 4.36
CA GLY A 341 13.70 0.18 3.53
C GLY A 341 12.22 -0.19 3.43
N SER A 342 11.43 0.77 3.00
CA SER A 342 9.99 0.62 2.76
C SER A 342 9.65 -0.14 1.47
N GLY A 343 10.65 -0.39 0.61
CA GLY A 343 10.47 -1.11 -0.65
C GLY A 343 11.23 -2.42 -0.74
N PRO A 344 10.74 -3.38 -1.55
CA PRO A 344 11.45 -4.60 -1.84
C PRO A 344 12.72 -4.29 -2.64
N VAL A 345 13.71 -5.16 -2.52
CA VAL A 345 14.87 -5.14 -3.41
C VAL A 345 14.49 -5.81 -4.72
N ASP A 346 14.90 -5.23 -5.84
CA ASP A 346 14.60 -5.75 -7.16
C ASP A 346 14.98 -7.22 -7.34
N ASN A 347 14.17 -7.94 -8.11
CA ASN A 347 14.36 -9.36 -8.36
C ASN A 347 15.75 -9.67 -8.92
N ASN A 348 16.48 -10.56 -8.24
CA ASN A 348 17.85 -11.01 -8.61
C ASN A 348 18.90 -9.89 -8.66
N SER A 349 18.70 -8.79 -7.94
CA SER A 349 19.63 -7.65 -7.92
C SER A 349 20.63 -7.68 -6.76
N ILE A 350 20.44 -8.56 -5.78
CA ILE A 350 21.35 -8.67 -4.62
C ILE A 350 22.69 -9.25 -5.06
N PHE A 351 23.75 -8.52 -4.70
CA PHE A 351 25.13 -8.87 -4.99
C PHE A 351 25.99 -8.51 -3.80
N LEU A 352 26.29 -9.51 -2.97
CA LEU A 352 27.04 -9.36 -1.73
C LEU A 352 28.46 -9.89 -1.91
N VAL A 353 29.45 -9.05 -1.67
CA VAL A 353 30.87 -9.39 -1.83
C VAL A 353 31.59 -9.28 -0.50
N ASP A 354 32.34 -10.31 -0.17
CA ASP A 354 33.23 -10.32 0.95
C ASP A 354 34.71 -10.28 0.53
N ASP A 355 35.47 -9.34 1.08
CA ASP A 355 36.92 -9.24 0.96
C ASP A 355 37.57 -10.04 2.11
N LEU A 356 38.21 -11.15 1.76
CA LEU A 356 38.86 -12.02 2.76
C LEU A 356 40.08 -11.31 3.34
N PRO A 357 40.22 -11.25 4.68
CA PRO A 357 41.44 -10.77 5.30
C PRO A 357 42.66 -11.56 4.85
N PRO A 358 43.82 -10.94 4.62
CA PRO A 358 45.05 -11.65 4.19
C PRO A 358 45.57 -12.68 5.19
N GLU A 359 45.13 -12.60 6.44
CA GLU A 359 45.46 -13.50 7.54
C GLU A 359 44.67 -14.80 7.55
N VAL A 360 43.71 -14.97 6.62
CA VAL A 360 42.93 -16.22 6.55
C VAL A 360 43.00 -16.84 5.16
N GLU A 361 42.60 -18.11 5.08
CA GLU A 361 42.41 -18.87 3.85
C GLU A 361 40.97 -19.35 3.79
N PHE A 362 40.37 -19.27 2.63
CA PHE A 362 39.01 -19.81 2.42
C PHE A 362 39.03 -21.34 2.59
N TYR A 363 38.09 -21.89 3.33
CA TYR A 363 37.92 -23.33 3.47
C TYR A 363 36.85 -23.84 2.48
N ASN A 364 37.32 -24.52 1.42
CA ASN A 364 36.47 -25.14 0.41
C ASN A 364 36.19 -26.61 0.79
N GLY A 365 35.29 -26.81 1.72
CA GLY A 365 34.86 -28.13 2.23
C GLY A 365 33.55 -27.97 3.01
N ASP A 366 33.11 -29.05 3.66
CA ASP A 366 31.92 -29.05 4.49
C ASP A 366 32.07 -28.02 5.63
N ILE A 367 31.15 -27.04 5.67
CA ILE A 367 31.22 -25.90 6.60
C ILE A 367 31.21 -26.37 8.07
N ASP A 368 30.46 -27.43 8.40
CA ASP A 368 30.25 -27.88 9.78
C ASP A 368 30.91 -29.23 10.11
N ASP A 369 31.56 -29.86 9.13
CA ASP A 369 32.15 -31.22 9.24
C ASP A 369 31.11 -32.29 9.63
N SER A 370 29.81 -32.09 9.40
CA SER A 370 28.76 -33.01 9.86
C SER A 370 28.45 -34.14 8.89
N GLY A 371 28.94 -34.07 7.65
CA GLY A 371 28.78 -34.98 6.51
C GLY A 371 27.54 -35.91 6.50
N PRO A 372 27.01 -36.30 5.37
CA PRO A 372 27.47 -36.03 4.01
C PRO A 372 27.24 -34.58 3.65
N LEU A 373 28.17 -33.96 2.96
CA LEU A 373 28.33 -32.56 2.61
C LEU A 373 27.09 -31.69 2.81
N SER A 374 27.09 -30.86 3.85
CA SER A 374 26.07 -29.86 4.10
C SER A 374 26.23 -28.62 3.19
N GLY A 375 27.34 -28.52 2.46
CA GLY A 375 27.71 -27.42 1.59
C GLY A 375 28.92 -26.64 2.10
N VAL A 376 29.44 -25.78 1.25
CA VAL A 376 30.57 -24.89 1.54
C VAL A 376 30.07 -23.65 2.29
N ILE A 377 28.79 -23.34 2.10
CA ILE A 377 28.08 -22.15 2.61
C ILE A 377 26.85 -22.60 3.37
N ASP A 378 26.60 -21.98 4.52
CA ASP A 378 25.28 -22.01 5.17
C ASP A 378 24.50 -20.74 4.80
N PHE A 379 23.32 -20.92 4.20
CA PHE A 379 22.44 -19.83 3.79
C PHE A 379 21.14 -19.88 4.59
N ASP A 380 21.00 -18.95 5.53
CA ASP A 380 19.76 -18.73 6.27
C ASP A 380 18.90 -17.70 5.50
N VAL A 381 17.83 -18.17 4.90
CA VAL A 381 16.89 -17.31 4.13
C VAL A 381 16.19 -16.28 5.00
N GLY A 382 16.10 -16.52 6.31
CA GLY A 382 15.44 -15.64 7.27
C GLY A 382 13.99 -15.31 6.85
N THR A 383 13.68 -14.01 6.75
CA THR A 383 12.35 -13.49 6.41
C THR A 383 12.24 -12.95 4.98
N THR A 384 13.24 -13.18 4.13
CA THR A 384 13.39 -12.47 2.84
C THR A 384 12.61 -13.06 1.67
N GLY A 385 12.31 -14.36 1.69
CA GLY A 385 11.77 -15.08 0.53
C GLY A 385 12.81 -15.38 -0.57
N LEU A 386 14.09 -15.07 -0.36
CA LEU A 386 15.17 -15.37 -1.30
C LEU A 386 15.45 -16.85 -1.40
N THR A 387 16.07 -17.26 -2.50
CA THR A 387 16.61 -18.61 -2.71
C THR A 387 18.10 -18.52 -3.00
N PHE A 388 18.85 -19.58 -2.66
CA PHE A 388 20.28 -19.65 -2.90
C PHE A 388 20.69 -21.06 -3.32
N SER A 389 21.57 -21.14 -4.31
CA SER A 389 22.18 -22.38 -4.77
C SER A 389 23.68 -22.14 -4.95
N GLU A 390 24.50 -22.90 -4.25
CA GLU A 390 25.97 -22.80 -4.37
C GLU A 390 26.45 -22.96 -5.82
N ALA A 391 25.77 -23.79 -6.60
CA ALA A 391 26.16 -24.06 -7.98
C ALA A 391 26.00 -22.86 -8.94
N THR A 392 25.10 -21.93 -8.63
CA THR A 392 24.74 -20.81 -9.51
C THR A 392 24.86 -19.44 -8.90
N ASP A 393 24.86 -19.34 -7.56
CA ASP A 393 24.73 -18.08 -6.84
C ASP A 393 25.94 -17.79 -5.92
N LEU A 394 26.93 -18.71 -5.90
CA LEU A 394 28.21 -18.56 -5.23
C LEU A 394 29.33 -18.39 -6.27
N GLY A 395 30.20 -17.42 -6.05
CA GLY A 395 31.35 -17.18 -6.92
C GLY A 395 32.59 -16.76 -6.14
N PHE A 396 33.76 -16.98 -6.71
CA PHE A 396 35.03 -16.66 -6.09
C PHE A 396 35.94 -15.88 -7.03
N SER A 397 36.84 -15.08 -6.45
CA SER A 397 37.88 -14.38 -7.20
C SER A 397 39.24 -14.53 -6.46
N ASN A 398 40.29 -14.60 -7.25
CA ASN A 398 41.69 -14.53 -6.80
C ASN A 398 42.38 -13.26 -7.28
N GLY A 399 41.59 -12.25 -7.72
CA GLY A 399 42.11 -10.97 -8.19
C GLY A 399 42.55 -10.05 -7.05
N ALA A 400 43.35 -9.04 -7.41
CA ALA A 400 43.77 -8.00 -6.45
C ALA A 400 42.64 -6.96 -6.15
N THR A 401 41.59 -6.97 -6.93
CA THR A 401 40.40 -6.09 -6.76
C THR A 401 39.12 -6.88 -6.98
N ALA A 402 38.06 -6.53 -6.26
CA ALA A 402 36.76 -7.14 -6.41
C ALA A 402 36.21 -6.94 -7.82
N PRO A 403 35.77 -7.99 -8.51
CA PRO A 403 35.03 -7.83 -9.77
C PRO A 403 33.72 -7.07 -9.58
N THR A 404 33.29 -6.33 -10.62
CA THR A 404 32.08 -5.48 -10.57
C THR A 404 30.79 -6.20 -10.96
N ASN A 405 30.88 -7.47 -11.39
CA ASN A 405 29.71 -8.28 -11.74
C ASN A 405 29.92 -9.74 -11.36
N PHE A 406 28.83 -10.47 -11.11
CA PHE A 406 28.87 -11.86 -10.65
C PHE A 406 29.61 -12.80 -11.61
N ALA A 407 29.44 -12.66 -12.92
CA ALA A 407 30.04 -13.55 -13.90
C ALA A 407 31.59 -13.54 -13.89
N ALA A 408 32.19 -12.49 -13.34
CA ALA A 408 33.65 -12.36 -13.20
C ALA A 408 34.20 -13.06 -11.94
N TYR A 409 33.34 -13.56 -11.03
CA TYR A 409 33.72 -14.40 -9.90
C TYR A 409 33.79 -15.86 -10.35
N ASN A 410 34.75 -16.18 -11.21
CA ASN A 410 34.85 -17.47 -11.89
C ASN A 410 36.07 -18.29 -11.47
N TYR A 411 36.75 -17.92 -10.40
CA TYR A 411 37.81 -18.73 -9.81
C TYR A 411 37.22 -19.98 -9.15
N THR A 412 37.87 -21.12 -9.33
CA THR A 412 37.50 -22.40 -8.69
C THR A 412 38.45 -22.68 -7.56
N PRO A 413 38.00 -22.60 -6.29
CA PRO A 413 38.86 -22.88 -5.15
C PRO A 413 39.35 -24.33 -5.11
N ALA A 414 40.57 -24.54 -4.65
CA ALA A 414 41.09 -25.86 -4.36
C ALA A 414 40.34 -26.47 -3.16
N ALA A 415 40.27 -27.81 -3.09
CA ALA A 415 39.66 -28.49 -1.95
C ALA A 415 40.46 -28.24 -0.66
N GLY A 416 39.77 -28.04 0.46
CA GLY A 416 40.36 -27.65 1.73
C GLY A 416 40.66 -26.17 1.81
N CYS A 417 41.77 -25.79 2.47
CA CYS A 417 42.10 -24.36 2.58
C CYS A 417 42.78 -23.85 1.30
N ASP A 418 42.25 -22.77 0.75
CA ASP A 418 42.76 -22.12 -0.47
C ASP A 418 43.20 -20.68 -0.18
N PRO A 419 44.52 -20.40 -0.11
CA PRO A 419 45.02 -19.05 0.13
C PRO A 419 44.93 -18.12 -1.07
N ALA A 420 44.54 -18.63 -2.24
CA ALA A 420 44.38 -17.80 -3.45
C ALA A 420 43.01 -17.10 -3.55
N VAL A 421 42.03 -17.54 -2.80
CA VAL A 421 40.73 -16.84 -2.74
C VAL A 421 40.91 -15.51 -2.02
N THR A 422 40.59 -14.44 -2.71
CA THR A 422 40.63 -13.08 -2.17
C THR A 422 39.22 -12.51 -1.94
N TYR A 423 38.24 -12.86 -2.81
CA TYR A 423 36.86 -12.43 -2.68
C TYR A 423 35.91 -13.58 -2.83
N VAL A 424 34.84 -13.56 -1.99
CA VAL A 424 33.69 -14.45 -2.09
C VAL A 424 32.49 -13.61 -2.44
N CYS A 425 31.67 -14.06 -3.41
CA CYS A 425 30.49 -13.39 -3.85
C CYS A 425 29.25 -14.25 -3.71
N PHE A 426 28.18 -13.68 -3.18
CA PHE A 426 26.89 -14.31 -3.00
C PHE A 426 25.83 -13.50 -3.78
N ALA A 427 25.07 -14.17 -4.65
CA ALA A 427 24.07 -13.55 -5.50
C ALA A 427 22.72 -14.30 -5.38
N PRO A 428 22.07 -14.27 -4.19
CA PRO A 428 20.80 -14.95 -3.98
C PRO A 428 19.75 -14.47 -4.97
N LYS A 429 18.75 -15.33 -5.26
CA LYS A 429 17.72 -15.10 -6.26
C LYS A 429 16.37 -14.81 -5.61
N GLY A 430 15.56 -14.03 -6.32
CA GLY A 430 14.27 -13.54 -5.86
C GLY A 430 14.29 -12.05 -5.58
N ALA A 431 13.15 -11.51 -5.19
CA ALA A 431 13.02 -10.18 -4.62
C ALA A 431 13.10 -10.30 -3.09
N MET A 432 13.93 -9.47 -2.46
CA MET A 432 13.97 -9.42 -1.00
C MET A 432 12.86 -8.50 -0.52
N SER A 433 12.02 -9.00 0.38
CA SER A 433 10.91 -8.24 0.94
C SER A 433 11.35 -6.94 1.60
N GLU A 434 10.45 -5.97 1.69
CA GLU A 434 10.62 -4.74 2.47
C GLU A 434 10.75 -5.02 3.98
N GLY A 435 11.29 -4.07 4.71
CA GLY A 435 11.54 -4.15 6.15
C GLY A 435 10.67 -3.22 7.00
N THR A 436 9.36 -3.19 6.78
CA THR A 436 8.47 -2.17 7.35
C THR A 436 8.15 -2.32 8.84
N ILE A 437 7.85 -3.52 9.34
CA ILE A 437 7.57 -3.76 10.78
C ILE A 437 8.67 -4.61 11.40
N THR A 438 9.17 -5.59 10.66
CA THR A 438 10.33 -6.40 11.03
C THR A 438 11.27 -6.39 9.85
N SER A 439 12.53 -6.03 10.11
CA SER A 439 13.56 -6.03 9.07
C SER A 439 13.55 -7.34 8.31
N SER A 440 13.50 -7.26 6.99
CA SER A 440 13.70 -8.41 6.11
C SER A 440 15.18 -8.75 6.12
N THR A 441 15.55 -9.92 6.60
CA THR A 441 16.96 -10.29 6.81
C THR A 441 17.28 -11.69 6.30
N PHE A 442 18.47 -11.85 5.75
CA PHE A 442 19.09 -13.16 5.49
C PHE A 442 20.52 -13.17 6.00
N ALA A 443 21.11 -14.36 6.15
CA ALA A 443 22.52 -14.49 6.50
C ALA A 443 23.21 -15.53 5.60
N VAL A 444 24.48 -15.29 5.35
CA VAL A 444 25.39 -16.27 4.73
C VAL A 444 26.57 -16.51 5.65
N SER A 445 26.91 -17.76 5.86
CA SER A 445 28.10 -18.16 6.65
C SER A 445 29.04 -18.99 5.82
N PHE A 446 30.34 -18.81 6.04
CA PHE A 446 31.38 -19.61 5.42
C PHE A 446 32.57 -19.79 6.39
N ARG A 447 33.34 -20.85 6.17
CA ARG A 447 34.48 -21.18 6.99
C ARG A 447 35.80 -20.69 6.39
N ALA A 448 36.69 -20.24 7.24
CA ALA A 448 38.03 -19.84 6.86
C ALA A 448 39.04 -20.28 7.93
N ARG A 449 40.30 -20.53 7.53
CA ARG A 449 41.41 -20.91 8.42
C ARG A 449 42.35 -19.74 8.66
N ILE A 450 42.73 -19.51 9.91
CA ILE A 450 43.77 -18.54 10.30
C ILE A 450 45.15 -19.06 9.88
N LYS A 451 45.92 -18.23 9.15
CA LYS A 451 47.29 -18.52 8.70
C LYS A 451 48.28 -18.56 9.84
#